data_10b5c6eb4bbcea9c2f569410aa436559
#
_entry.id   10b5c6eb4bbcea9c2f569410aa436559
#
_cell.length_a   1.000
_cell.length_b   1.000
_cell.length_c   1.000
_cell.angle_alpha   90.00
_cell.angle_beta   90.00
_cell.angle_gamma   90.00
#
_symmetry.space_group_name_H-M   'P 1'
#
loop_
_entity.id
_entity.type
_entity.pdbx_description
1 polymer ?
#
loop_
_entity_poly.entity_id
_entity_poly.type
_entity_poly.pdbx_seq_one_letter_code
_entity_poly.pdbx_strand_id
1 'polypeptide(L)'
;MKYESSFKSEADGLEISVMALIPDKKPYRAVVQLVHGMSEHKERYIPFMQYLAKLGYVVVIHDHRGHGKSVKHQDDLGFTYGGGAQAMLQDIRTVNRKIHAYYPELPLILMGHSMGSLAVRAFVAEHDSCVDMLIVCGSPSYNTAMPLGVAIAKTEKAVFGPRHRSKLIETMSFGAGAMKFRKDKRCTAWICSDPDVAKEYEESELCGFTFTDDAYLALFELMKRAYDVEHFSCTNPDMPVLFVSGAEDPCLINVRHFAKTVRAMRRAGYKDVKGKLYPGMRNEILNEIGREQVYHDIAVYMRKKGF
;
A
#
# COMPACT_ATOMS: atom_id res chain seq x y z
N MET A 1 7.92 21.07 7.29
CA MET A 1 9.27 20.87 6.65
C MET A 1 9.33 19.50 5.99
N LYS A 2 9.96 19.41 4.78
CA LYS A 2 10.19 18.13 4.05
C LYS A 2 11.61 17.64 4.31
N TYR A 3 11.77 16.36 4.64
CA TYR A 3 13.05 15.70 4.84
C TYR A 3 13.12 14.47 3.93
N GLU A 4 14.27 14.25 3.32
CA GLU A 4 14.59 13.04 2.56
C GLU A 4 15.81 12.36 3.19
N SER A 5 15.77 11.04 3.28
CA SER A 5 16.83 10.21 3.84
C SER A 5 16.76 8.80 3.23
N SER A 6 17.68 7.95 3.62
CA SER A 6 17.66 6.53 3.27
C SER A 6 18.19 5.68 4.43
N PHE A 7 17.99 4.38 4.32
CA PHE A 7 18.64 3.39 5.18
C PHE A 7 18.95 2.12 4.37
N LYS A 8 19.96 1.38 4.82
CA LYS A 8 20.24 0.07 4.25
C LYS A 8 19.29 -0.97 4.84
N SER A 9 18.60 -1.70 3.96
CA SER A 9 17.73 -2.80 4.36
C SER A 9 18.52 -3.86 5.13
N GLU A 10 17.97 -4.31 6.25
CA GLU A 10 18.55 -5.39 7.05
C GLU A 10 18.51 -6.74 6.33
N ALA A 11 17.64 -6.87 5.30
CA ALA A 11 17.51 -8.10 4.54
C ALA A 11 18.70 -8.37 3.60
N ASP A 12 19.22 -7.32 2.93
CA ASP A 12 20.19 -7.48 1.83
C ASP A 12 21.07 -6.25 1.58
N GLY A 13 20.99 -5.22 2.43
CA GLY A 13 21.75 -3.99 2.30
C GLY A 13 21.28 -3.05 1.17
N LEU A 14 20.13 -3.33 0.52
CA LEU A 14 19.55 -2.41 -0.46
C LEU A 14 19.26 -1.06 0.20
N GLU A 15 19.59 0.03 -0.49
CA GLU A 15 19.27 1.37 -0.01
C GLU A 15 17.79 1.67 -0.19
N ILE A 16 17.08 1.89 0.91
CA ILE A 16 15.64 2.20 0.95
C ILE A 16 15.47 3.69 1.17
N SER A 17 14.86 4.36 0.21
CA SER A 17 14.62 5.80 0.23
C SER A 17 13.40 6.15 1.07
N VAL A 18 13.53 7.15 1.93
CA VAL A 18 12.49 7.60 2.87
C VAL A 18 12.25 9.10 2.71
N MET A 19 11.00 9.51 2.85
CA MET A 19 10.59 10.91 2.92
C MET A 19 9.72 11.14 4.15
N ALA A 20 9.94 12.26 4.83
CA ALA A 20 9.09 12.70 5.93
C ALA A 20 8.61 14.14 5.72
N LEU A 21 7.36 14.40 6.08
CA LEU A 21 6.80 15.73 6.21
C LEU A 21 6.47 15.98 7.69
N ILE A 22 7.18 16.94 8.28
CA ILE A 22 7.06 17.28 9.70
C ILE A 22 6.33 18.63 9.79
N PRO A 23 5.28 18.74 10.64
CA PRO A 23 4.60 20.01 10.89
C PRO A 23 5.57 21.08 11.42
N ASP A 24 5.30 22.35 11.09
CA ASP A 24 6.14 23.45 11.54
C ASP A 24 5.97 23.75 13.03
N LYS A 25 4.83 23.36 13.63
CA LYS A 25 4.49 23.67 15.03
C LYS A 25 4.23 22.39 15.83
N LYS A 26 4.72 22.37 17.06
CA LYS A 26 4.39 21.37 18.10
C LYS A 26 3.20 21.86 18.94
N PRO A 27 2.50 20.99 19.68
CA PRO A 27 2.71 19.54 19.76
C PRO A 27 2.22 18.81 18.53
N TYR A 28 2.89 17.72 18.16
CA TYR A 28 2.43 16.81 17.12
C TYR A 28 1.35 15.86 17.68
N ARG A 29 0.39 15.45 16.84
CA ARG A 29 -0.71 14.57 17.25
C ARG A 29 -0.33 13.10 17.25
N ALA A 30 0.23 12.64 16.14
CA ALA A 30 0.63 11.26 15.90
C ALA A 30 1.64 11.22 14.75
N VAL A 31 2.23 10.06 14.52
CA VAL A 31 2.99 9.78 13.30
C VAL A 31 2.16 8.89 12.38
N VAL A 32 2.08 9.23 11.10
CA VAL A 32 1.46 8.41 10.07
C VAL A 32 2.55 7.80 9.20
N GLN A 33 2.72 6.48 9.27
CA GLN A 33 3.58 5.72 8.37
C GLN A 33 2.77 5.28 7.16
N LEU A 34 3.10 5.79 5.98
CA LEU A 34 2.46 5.43 4.72
C LEU A 34 3.26 4.33 4.00
N VAL A 35 2.53 3.43 3.33
CA VAL A 35 3.06 2.32 2.53
C VAL A 35 2.34 2.32 1.19
N HIS A 36 3.04 2.67 0.12
CA HIS A 36 2.50 2.90 -1.21
C HIS A 36 2.13 1.60 -1.97
N GLY A 37 1.48 1.74 -3.11
CA GLY A 37 1.02 0.64 -3.95
C GLY A 37 2.06 0.07 -4.92
N MET A 38 1.59 -0.81 -5.81
CA MET A 38 2.38 -1.40 -6.89
C MET A 38 2.66 -0.38 -7.99
N SER A 39 3.86 -0.42 -8.56
CA SER A 39 4.27 0.35 -9.75
C SER A 39 4.02 1.85 -9.64
N GLU A 40 4.28 2.39 -8.46
CA GLU A 40 4.23 3.82 -8.12
C GLU A 40 5.38 4.19 -7.17
N HIS A 41 5.42 5.42 -6.66
CA HIS A 41 6.49 5.89 -5.78
C HIS A 41 5.98 6.89 -4.73
N LYS A 42 6.78 7.12 -3.69
CA LYS A 42 6.40 7.91 -2.50
C LYS A 42 6.02 9.36 -2.78
N GLU A 43 6.59 9.99 -3.81
CA GLU A 43 6.34 11.40 -4.10
C GLU A 43 4.88 11.66 -4.51
N ARG A 44 4.16 10.64 -5.00
CA ARG A 44 2.73 10.75 -5.35
C ARG A 44 1.82 11.00 -4.15
N TYR A 45 2.34 10.76 -2.94
CA TYR A 45 1.61 10.99 -1.68
C TYR A 45 1.82 12.38 -1.09
N ILE A 46 2.68 13.22 -1.67
CA ILE A 46 2.98 14.57 -1.15
C ILE A 46 1.73 15.41 -0.88
N PRO A 47 0.69 15.47 -1.75
CA PRO A 47 -0.51 16.25 -1.46
C PRO A 47 -1.23 15.79 -0.18
N PHE A 48 -1.39 14.48 0.00
CA PHE A 48 -2.01 13.92 1.20
C PHE A 48 -1.13 14.12 2.45
N MET A 49 0.18 13.94 2.33
CA MET A 49 1.14 14.18 3.41
C MET A 49 1.12 15.66 3.86
N GLN A 50 1.05 16.60 2.92
CA GLN A 50 0.94 18.02 3.23
C GLN A 50 -0.37 18.37 3.94
N TYR A 51 -1.48 17.73 3.53
CA TYR A 51 -2.77 17.89 4.19
C TYR A 51 -2.70 17.43 5.66
N LEU A 52 -2.15 16.25 5.91
CA LEU A 52 -1.99 15.71 7.27
C LEU A 52 -1.00 16.54 8.11
N ALA A 53 0.11 17.00 7.51
CA ALA A 53 1.08 17.83 8.22
C ALA A 53 0.47 19.17 8.67
N LYS A 54 -0.39 19.80 7.86
CA LYS A 54 -1.14 21.00 8.26
C LYS A 54 -2.07 20.76 9.46
N LEU A 55 -2.51 19.51 9.67
CA LEU A 55 -3.34 19.11 10.81
C LEU A 55 -2.53 18.68 12.04
N GLY A 56 -1.19 18.71 11.98
CA GLY A 56 -0.31 18.40 13.09
C GLY A 56 0.21 16.95 13.13
N TYR A 57 0.05 16.18 12.07
CA TYR A 57 0.60 14.83 11.97
C TYR A 57 1.99 14.85 11.33
N VAL A 58 2.94 14.13 11.93
CA VAL A 58 4.19 13.78 11.25
C VAL A 58 3.87 12.66 10.26
N VAL A 59 4.31 12.78 9.01
CA VAL A 59 4.01 11.77 7.99
C VAL A 59 5.30 11.25 7.38
N VAL A 60 5.47 9.94 7.40
CA VAL A 60 6.66 9.24 6.89
C VAL A 60 6.25 8.22 5.84
N ILE A 61 6.95 8.19 4.72
CA ILE A 61 6.77 7.21 3.64
C ILE A 61 8.13 6.75 3.13
N HIS A 62 8.23 5.51 2.70
CA HIS A 62 9.40 5.00 2.00
C HIS A 62 9.02 4.45 0.62
N ASP A 63 9.96 4.44 -0.32
CA ASP A 63 9.81 3.65 -1.53
C ASP A 63 10.03 2.19 -1.20
N HIS A 64 9.12 1.32 -1.60
CA HIS A 64 9.36 -0.12 -1.55
C HIS A 64 10.60 -0.50 -2.37
N ARG A 65 11.26 -1.59 -2.01
CA ARG A 65 12.30 -2.20 -2.85
C ARG A 65 11.78 -2.44 -4.27
N GLY A 66 12.59 -2.11 -5.26
CA GLY A 66 12.18 -2.19 -6.67
C GLY A 66 11.22 -1.06 -7.10
N HIS A 67 11.11 0.03 -6.33
CA HIS A 67 10.26 1.17 -6.64
C HIS A 67 10.98 2.49 -6.38
N GLY A 68 10.59 3.53 -7.10
CA GLY A 68 11.08 4.88 -6.91
C GLY A 68 12.59 4.96 -6.84
N LYS A 69 13.12 5.50 -5.72
CA LYS A 69 14.58 5.60 -5.48
C LYS A 69 15.18 4.40 -4.73
N SER A 70 14.37 3.36 -4.40
CA SER A 70 14.81 2.13 -3.74
C SER A 70 15.17 1.03 -4.75
N VAL A 71 16.02 1.39 -5.71
CA VAL A 71 16.55 0.52 -6.76
C VAL A 71 18.05 0.74 -6.89
N LYS A 72 18.81 -0.28 -7.36
CA LYS A 72 20.23 -0.14 -7.69
C LYS A 72 20.42 0.52 -9.06
N HIS A 73 19.52 0.19 -10.00
CA HIS A 73 19.49 0.73 -11.37
C HIS A 73 18.04 0.95 -11.77
N GLN A 74 17.77 1.87 -12.69
CA GLN A 74 16.39 2.14 -13.14
C GLN A 74 15.73 0.93 -13.78
N ASP A 75 16.46 0.06 -14.46
CA ASP A 75 15.97 -1.19 -15.03
C ASP A 75 15.49 -2.20 -13.96
N ASP A 76 15.81 -1.96 -12.69
CA ASP A 76 15.38 -2.79 -11.56
C ASP A 76 13.98 -2.43 -11.03
N LEU A 77 13.33 -1.41 -11.59
CA LEU A 77 11.93 -1.12 -11.23
C LEU A 77 11.07 -2.37 -11.39
N GLY A 78 10.34 -2.74 -10.34
CA GLY A 78 9.54 -3.96 -10.30
C GLY A 78 10.33 -5.24 -9.99
N PHE A 79 11.57 -5.15 -9.50
CA PHE A 79 12.36 -6.30 -9.06
C PHE A 79 12.65 -6.24 -7.54
N THR A 80 12.29 -7.30 -6.81
CA THR A 80 12.41 -7.34 -5.33
C THR A 80 13.75 -7.90 -4.82
N TYR A 81 14.71 -8.12 -5.71
CA TYR A 81 16.08 -8.61 -5.40
C TYR A 81 16.08 -9.97 -4.66
N GLY A 82 15.10 -10.82 -4.92
CA GLY A 82 14.95 -12.12 -4.27
C GLY A 82 14.50 -12.07 -2.81
N GLY A 83 14.37 -10.89 -2.23
CA GLY A 83 13.94 -10.74 -0.84
C GLY A 83 12.44 -10.94 -0.62
N GLY A 84 11.66 -10.83 -1.68
CA GLY A 84 10.22 -11.12 -1.69
C GLY A 84 9.43 -10.31 -0.66
N ALA A 85 8.30 -10.87 -0.24
CA ALA A 85 7.41 -10.25 0.75
C ALA A 85 8.09 -10.06 2.11
N GLN A 86 8.94 -11.00 2.52
CA GLN A 86 9.60 -10.95 3.82
C GLN A 86 10.50 -9.72 3.95
N ALA A 87 11.32 -9.43 2.93
CA ALA A 87 12.17 -8.25 2.95
C ALA A 87 11.35 -6.95 2.88
N MET A 88 10.23 -6.92 2.14
CA MET A 88 9.31 -5.77 2.15
C MET A 88 8.75 -5.50 3.54
N LEU A 89 8.31 -6.54 4.26
CA LEU A 89 7.80 -6.40 5.64
C LEU A 89 8.90 -5.97 6.61
N GLN A 90 10.12 -6.45 6.44
CA GLN A 90 11.27 -6.03 7.23
C GLN A 90 11.65 -4.56 7.00
N ASP A 91 11.54 -4.07 5.75
CA ASP A 91 11.75 -2.66 5.42
C ASP A 91 10.67 -1.79 6.11
N ILE A 92 9.40 -2.20 6.08
CA ILE A 92 8.30 -1.53 6.82
C ILE A 92 8.62 -1.50 8.32
N ARG A 93 9.08 -2.62 8.89
CA ARG A 93 9.45 -2.72 10.30
C ARG A 93 10.61 -1.81 10.67
N THR A 94 11.59 -1.68 9.80
CA THR A 94 12.74 -0.79 10.03
C THR A 94 12.30 0.67 10.09
N VAL A 95 11.40 1.11 9.19
CA VAL A 95 10.80 2.45 9.24
C VAL A 95 10.00 2.63 10.53
N ASN A 96 9.17 1.64 10.89
CA ASN A 96 8.37 1.65 12.11
C ASN A 96 9.24 1.83 13.37
N ARG A 97 10.31 1.04 13.52
CA ARG A 97 11.26 1.15 14.64
C ARG A 97 11.96 2.51 14.68
N LYS A 98 12.34 3.06 13.53
CA LYS A 98 12.93 4.40 13.47
C LYS A 98 11.93 5.48 13.91
N ILE A 99 10.67 5.38 13.52
CA ILE A 99 9.62 6.30 13.97
C ILE A 99 9.49 6.25 15.50
N HIS A 100 9.38 5.08 16.12
CA HIS A 100 9.31 4.95 17.58
C HIS A 100 10.56 5.49 18.29
N ALA A 101 11.74 5.33 17.67
CA ALA A 101 12.97 5.88 18.23
C ALA A 101 13.02 7.43 18.19
N TYR A 102 12.48 8.06 17.14
CA TYR A 102 12.44 9.53 17.00
C TYR A 102 11.27 10.17 17.74
N TYR A 103 10.15 9.44 17.88
CA TYR A 103 8.89 9.94 18.44
C TYR A 103 8.31 8.91 19.45
N PRO A 104 9.01 8.61 20.56
CA PRO A 104 8.60 7.53 21.48
C PRO A 104 7.26 7.77 22.17
N GLU A 105 6.86 9.03 22.31
CA GLU A 105 5.61 9.42 22.98
C GLU A 105 4.41 9.59 22.03
N LEU A 106 4.64 9.50 20.71
CA LEU A 106 3.57 9.70 19.75
C LEU A 106 2.98 8.36 19.30
N PRO A 107 1.64 8.28 19.22
CA PRO A 107 0.99 7.11 18.62
C PRO A 107 1.36 6.99 17.15
N LEU A 108 1.42 5.74 16.66
CA LEU A 108 1.74 5.40 15.29
C LEU A 108 0.52 4.87 14.54
N ILE A 109 0.15 5.56 13.48
CA ILE A 109 -0.89 5.16 12.54
C ILE A 109 -0.21 4.56 11.32
N LEU A 110 -0.49 3.28 11.03
CA LEU A 110 0.04 2.61 9.85
C LEU A 110 -1.02 2.63 8.75
N MET A 111 -0.67 3.18 7.57
CA MET A 111 -1.59 3.25 6.43
C MET A 111 -0.95 2.66 5.18
N GLY A 112 -1.66 1.76 4.50
CA GLY A 112 -1.22 1.18 3.23
C GLY A 112 -2.24 1.33 2.13
N HIS A 113 -1.75 1.58 0.90
CA HIS A 113 -2.57 1.70 -0.31
C HIS A 113 -2.31 0.52 -1.26
N SER A 114 -3.37 -0.06 -1.83
CA SER A 114 -3.32 -1.12 -2.85
C SER A 114 -2.40 -2.28 -2.41
N MET A 115 -1.29 -2.58 -3.11
CA MET A 115 -0.28 -3.54 -2.66
C MET A 115 0.20 -3.21 -1.23
N GLY A 116 0.46 -1.95 -0.92
CA GLY A 116 0.83 -1.51 0.43
C GLY A 116 -0.23 -1.85 1.47
N SER A 117 -1.50 -1.88 1.10
CA SER A 117 -2.59 -2.29 2.00
C SER A 117 -2.54 -3.78 2.34
N LEU A 118 -2.06 -4.62 1.43
CA LEU A 118 -1.77 -6.03 1.71
C LEU A 118 -0.55 -6.14 2.63
N ALA A 119 0.49 -5.34 2.36
CA ALA A 119 1.72 -5.33 3.16
C ALA A 119 1.45 -4.91 4.61
N VAL A 120 0.68 -3.85 4.86
CA VAL A 120 0.38 -3.41 6.24
C VAL A 120 -0.52 -4.39 6.98
N ARG A 121 -1.42 -5.09 6.29
CA ARG A 121 -2.23 -6.17 6.89
C ARG A 121 -1.35 -7.38 7.24
N ALA A 122 -0.46 -7.78 6.33
CA ALA A 122 0.51 -8.83 6.59
C ALA A 122 1.49 -8.44 7.73
N PHE A 123 1.85 -7.15 7.83
CA PHE A 123 2.69 -6.63 8.90
C PHE A 123 2.02 -6.74 10.27
N VAL A 124 0.78 -6.27 10.40
CA VAL A 124 0.08 -6.31 11.70
C VAL A 124 -0.31 -7.74 12.13
N ALA A 125 -0.29 -8.72 11.22
CA ALA A 125 -0.48 -10.11 11.58
C ALA A 125 0.53 -10.61 12.65
N GLU A 126 1.74 -10.03 12.63
CA GLU A 126 2.84 -10.40 13.55
C GLU A 126 3.28 -9.24 14.46
N HIS A 127 2.92 -8.00 14.12
CA HIS A 127 3.50 -6.79 14.72
C HIS A 127 2.47 -5.71 15.06
N ASP A 128 1.25 -6.09 15.44
CA ASP A 128 0.18 -5.13 15.77
C ASP A 128 0.44 -4.34 17.06
N SER A 129 1.28 -4.86 17.97
CA SER A 129 1.64 -4.18 19.23
C SER A 129 2.43 -2.87 19.02
N CYS A 130 2.99 -2.64 17.83
CA CYS A 130 3.71 -1.41 17.49
C CYS A 130 2.90 -0.48 16.55
N VAL A 131 1.57 -0.65 16.51
CA VAL A 131 0.63 0.14 15.70
C VAL A 131 -0.58 0.49 16.55
N ASP A 132 -0.90 1.78 16.65
CA ASP A 132 -2.05 2.27 17.41
C ASP A 132 -3.32 2.35 16.58
N MET A 133 -3.19 2.46 15.24
CA MET A 133 -4.31 2.46 14.31
C MET A 133 -3.87 1.95 12.94
N LEU A 134 -4.71 1.17 12.26
CA LEU A 134 -4.49 0.68 10.90
C LEU A 134 -5.47 1.31 9.92
N ILE A 135 -4.94 1.86 8.80
CA ILE A 135 -5.76 2.34 7.67
C ILE A 135 -5.43 1.53 6.42
N VAL A 136 -6.44 0.93 5.83
CA VAL A 136 -6.36 0.01 4.68
C VAL A 136 -7.06 0.68 3.51
N CYS A 137 -6.29 1.22 2.57
CA CYS A 137 -6.77 2.03 1.45
C CYS A 137 -6.70 1.23 0.14
N GLY A 138 -7.78 1.19 -0.66
CA GLY A 138 -7.80 0.54 -1.98
C GLY A 138 -7.39 -0.93 -1.97
N SER A 139 -7.74 -1.67 -0.91
CA SER A 139 -7.22 -3.02 -0.68
C SER A 139 -7.79 -4.04 -1.66
N PRO A 140 -6.94 -4.76 -2.43
CA PRO A 140 -7.39 -5.84 -3.28
C PRO A 140 -8.12 -6.93 -2.49
N SER A 141 -9.23 -7.41 -3.03
CA SER A 141 -9.92 -8.59 -2.51
C SER A 141 -9.13 -9.86 -2.83
N TYR A 142 -9.31 -10.90 -2.00
CA TYR A 142 -8.65 -12.18 -2.26
C TYR A 142 -9.04 -12.74 -3.64
N ASN A 143 -8.03 -13.03 -4.45
CA ASN A 143 -8.21 -13.61 -5.78
C ASN A 143 -8.02 -15.13 -5.73
N THR A 144 -9.07 -15.89 -5.98
CA THR A 144 -9.04 -17.36 -5.99
C THR A 144 -8.18 -17.95 -7.12
N ALA A 145 -7.86 -17.18 -8.15
CA ALA A 145 -6.92 -17.56 -9.21
C ALA A 145 -5.44 -17.38 -8.80
N MET A 146 -5.15 -16.82 -7.64
CA MET A 146 -3.79 -16.58 -7.16
C MET A 146 -2.89 -17.83 -7.19
N PRO A 147 -3.33 -19.06 -6.81
CA PRO A 147 -2.47 -20.24 -6.88
C PRO A 147 -1.98 -20.55 -8.31
N LEU A 148 -2.82 -20.28 -9.32
CA LEU A 148 -2.41 -20.40 -10.73
C LEU A 148 -1.35 -19.34 -11.08
N GLY A 149 -1.56 -18.10 -10.68
CA GLY A 149 -0.57 -17.02 -10.86
C GLY A 149 0.78 -17.35 -10.22
N VAL A 150 0.77 -17.93 -9.01
CA VAL A 150 1.98 -18.39 -8.32
C VAL A 150 2.69 -19.50 -9.11
N ALA A 151 1.94 -20.48 -9.64
CA ALA A 151 2.51 -21.57 -10.44
C ALA A 151 3.17 -21.05 -11.72
N ILE A 152 2.50 -20.13 -12.43
CA ILE A 152 3.04 -19.48 -13.63
C ILE A 152 4.32 -18.70 -13.28
N ALA A 153 4.27 -17.81 -12.28
CA ALA A 153 5.44 -17.00 -11.89
C ALA A 153 6.65 -17.86 -11.49
N LYS A 154 6.42 -18.96 -10.77
CA LYS A 154 7.51 -19.91 -10.41
C LYS A 154 8.11 -20.59 -11.63
N THR A 155 7.28 -21.01 -12.58
CA THR A 155 7.73 -21.67 -13.81
C THR A 155 8.50 -20.68 -14.69
N GLU A 156 7.95 -19.50 -14.95
CA GLU A 156 8.61 -18.48 -15.77
C GLU A 156 9.93 -18.01 -15.11
N LYS A 157 9.93 -17.78 -13.80
CA LYS A 157 11.15 -17.45 -13.05
C LYS A 157 12.23 -18.53 -13.17
N ALA A 158 11.84 -19.82 -13.15
CA ALA A 158 12.78 -20.92 -13.29
C ALA A 158 13.36 -21.03 -14.71
N VAL A 159 12.56 -20.73 -15.75
CA VAL A 159 12.96 -20.86 -17.16
C VAL A 159 13.68 -19.59 -17.66
N PHE A 160 13.16 -18.41 -17.33
CA PHE A 160 13.62 -17.13 -17.89
C PHE A 160 14.41 -16.27 -16.89
N GLY A 161 14.50 -16.70 -15.63
CA GLY A 161 15.18 -15.98 -14.56
C GLY A 161 14.28 -15.00 -13.80
N PRO A 162 14.75 -14.50 -12.63
CA PRO A 162 13.94 -13.72 -11.69
C PRO A 162 13.53 -12.33 -12.21
N ARG A 163 14.18 -11.82 -13.23
CA ARG A 163 13.92 -10.51 -13.84
C ARG A 163 12.94 -10.58 -15.01
N HIS A 164 12.48 -11.77 -15.39
CA HIS A 164 11.48 -11.91 -16.43
C HIS A 164 10.18 -11.19 -16.03
N ARG A 165 9.53 -10.54 -16.99
CA ARG A 165 8.30 -9.74 -16.81
C ARG A 165 7.15 -10.42 -17.54
N SER A 166 6.30 -11.10 -16.77
CA SER A 166 5.19 -11.88 -17.32
C SER A 166 4.03 -11.02 -17.79
N LYS A 167 3.88 -10.88 -19.11
CA LYS A 167 2.68 -10.27 -19.72
C LYS A 167 1.42 -11.09 -19.42
N LEU A 168 1.55 -12.40 -19.25
CA LEU A 168 0.42 -13.28 -18.91
C LEU A 168 -0.12 -12.95 -17.52
N ILE A 169 0.76 -12.89 -16.51
CA ILE A 169 0.36 -12.56 -15.13
C ILE A 169 -0.19 -11.13 -15.06
N GLU A 170 0.43 -10.19 -15.76
CA GLU A 170 -0.05 -8.80 -15.84
C GLU A 170 -1.47 -8.74 -16.39
N THR A 171 -1.73 -9.42 -17.51
CA THR A 171 -3.07 -9.50 -18.12
C THR A 171 -4.08 -10.16 -17.20
N MET A 172 -3.72 -11.26 -16.53
CA MET A 172 -4.58 -11.94 -15.55
C MET A 172 -4.90 -11.06 -14.34
N SER A 173 -3.92 -10.24 -13.89
CA SER A 173 -4.07 -9.40 -12.71
C SER A 173 -4.90 -8.15 -12.96
N PHE A 174 -4.73 -7.51 -14.12
CA PHE A 174 -5.28 -6.18 -14.41
C PHE A 174 -6.23 -6.12 -15.61
N GLY A 175 -6.27 -7.17 -16.44
CA GLY A 175 -7.06 -7.20 -17.67
C GLY A 175 -8.56 -6.98 -17.44
N ALA A 176 -9.12 -7.54 -16.36
CA ALA A 176 -10.52 -7.32 -16.00
C ALA A 176 -10.80 -5.86 -15.63
N GLY A 177 -9.87 -5.19 -14.93
CA GLY A 177 -9.94 -3.76 -14.62
C GLY A 177 -9.88 -2.89 -15.87
N ALA A 178 -8.93 -3.16 -16.76
CA ALA A 178 -8.81 -2.47 -18.04
C ALA A 178 -10.08 -2.66 -18.90
N MET A 179 -10.65 -3.86 -18.93
CA MET A 179 -11.90 -4.14 -19.66
C MET A 179 -13.10 -3.37 -19.08
N LYS A 180 -13.19 -3.23 -17.75
CA LYS A 180 -14.28 -2.49 -17.08
C LYS A 180 -14.32 -1.03 -17.56
N PHE A 181 -13.16 -0.43 -17.78
CA PHE A 181 -13.03 0.99 -18.20
C PHE A 181 -12.61 1.18 -19.66
N ARG A 182 -12.77 0.17 -20.53
CA ARG A 182 -12.37 0.20 -21.94
C ARG A 182 -12.89 1.41 -22.76
N LYS A 183 -14.00 2.02 -22.33
CA LYS A 183 -14.56 3.23 -22.98
C LYS A 183 -13.68 4.47 -22.75
N ASP A 184 -12.88 4.48 -21.72
CA ASP A 184 -11.98 5.58 -21.36
C ASP A 184 -10.72 5.64 -22.25
N LYS A 185 -10.44 4.60 -23.07
CA LYS A 185 -9.28 4.48 -23.98
C LYS A 185 -7.90 4.52 -23.33
N ARG A 186 -7.78 4.84 -22.04
CA ARG A 186 -6.53 4.82 -21.28
C ARG A 186 -6.35 3.45 -20.64
N CYS A 187 -5.15 2.87 -20.73
CA CYS A 187 -4.85 1.59 -20.10
C CYS A 187 -4.84 1.68 -18.56
N THR A 188 -4.58 2.86 -18.03
CA THR A 188 -4.56 3.19 -16.59
C THR A 188 -5.89 3.70 -16.05
N ALA A 189 -6.94 3.77 -16.87
CA ALA A 189 -8.25 4.28 -16.48
C ALA A 189 -8.83 3.62 -15.21
N TRP A 190 -8.46 2.37 -14.93
CA TRP A 190 -8.90 1.67 -13.73
C TRP A 190 -8.27 2.19 -12.43
N ILE A 191 -7.16 2.94 -12.52
CA ILE A 191 -6.41 3.46 -11.37
C ILE A 191 -7.12 4.71 -10.81
N CYS A 192 -7.42 5.69 -11.68
CA CYS A 192 -7.99 6.98 -11.30
C CYS A 192 -8.95 7.49 -12.38
N SER A 193 -10.03 8.18 -11.96
CA SER A 193 -10.97 8.81 -12.88
C SER A 193 -10.47 10.17 -13.39
N ASP A 194 -9.58 10.83 -12.64
CA ASP A 194 -8.96 12.10 -13.03
C ASP A 194 -8.02 11.88 -14.23
N PRO A 195 -8.30 12.52 -15.39
CA PRO A 195 -7.50 12.33 -16.59
C PRO A 195 -6.08 12.87 -16.46
N ASP A 196 -5.88 13.93 -15.69
CA ASP A 196 -4.57 14.56 -15.52
C ASP A 196 -3.68 13.68 -14.64
N VAL A 197 -4.23 13.11 -13.55
CA VAL A 197 -3.53 12.14 -12.69
C VAL A 197 -3.17 10.87 -13.45
N ALA A 198 -4.11 10.35 -14.27
CA ALA A 198 -3.86 9.18 -15.08
C ALA A 198 -2.76 9.43 -16.12
N LYS A 199 -2.75 10.61 -16.76
CA LYS A 199 -1.70 11.02 -17.69
C LYS A 199 -0.34 11.15 -17.00
N GLU A 200 -0.28 11.82 -15.84
CA GLU A 200 0.95 11.93 -15.04
C GLU A 200 1.51 10.53 -14.69
N TYR A 201 0.63 9.59 -14.34
CA TYR A 201 1.03 8.21 -14.06
C TYR A 201 1.60 7.51 -15.30
N GLU A 202 0.98 7.69 -16.50
CA GLU A 202 1.42 7.08 -17.75
C GLU A 202 2.75 7.68 -18.26
N GLU A 203 2.98 8.97 -18.04
CA GLU A 203 4.19 9.67 -18.47
C GLU A 203 5.37 9.51 -17.50
N SER A 204 5.13 9.01 -16.29
CA SER A 204 6.17 8.84 -15.27
C SER A 204 6.98 7.57 -15.49
N GLU A 205 8.30 7.69 -15.66
CA GLU A 205 9.22 6.55 -15.71
C GLU A 205 9.24 5.71 -14.41
N LEU A 206 8.73 6.28 -13.29
CA LEU A 206 8.66 5.63 -11.99
C LEU A 206 7.30 4.98 -11.71
N CYS A 207 6.39 5.01 -12.69
CA CYS A 207 5.04 4.43 -12.58
C CYS A 207 4.76 3.44 -13.71
N GLY A 208 3.75 2.60 -13.55
CA GLY A 208 3.21 1.75 -14.61
C GLY A 208 4.13 0.65 -15.13
N PHE A 209 5.29 0.43 -14.51
CA PHE A 209 6.19 -0.64 -14.92
C PHE A 209 5.63 -2.01 -14.56
N THR A 210 5.81 -2.99 -15.46
CA THR A 210 5.42 -4.37 -15.23
C THR A 210 6.34 -5.00 -14.17
N PHE A 211 5.76 -5.70 -13.20
CA PHE A 211 6.52 -6.45 -12.21
C PHE A 211 7.28 -7.62 -12.85
N THR A 212 8.44 -7.91 -12.27
CA THR A 212 9.13 -9.16 -12.55
C THR A 212 8.42 -10.34 -11.90
N ASP A 213 8.68 -11.58 -12.34
CA ASP A 213 8.14 -12.78 -11.72
C ASP A 213 8.48 -12.86 -10.23
N ASP A 214 9.68 -12.39 -9.86
CA ASP A 214 10.11 -12.26 -8.47
C ASP A 214 9.18 -11.35 -7.66
N ALA A 215 8.83 -10.19 -8.21
CA ALA A 215 7.94 -9.24 -7.54
C ALA A 215 6.47 -9.70 -7.54
N TYR A 216 6.00 -10.39 -8.58
CA TYR A 216 4.67 -11.00 -8.54
C TYR A 216 4.57 -12.07 -7.45
N LEU A 217 5.59 -12.89 -7.26
CA LEU A 217 5.63 -13.86 -6.15
C LEU A 217 5.57 -13.16 -4.80
N ALA A 218 6.26 -12.01 -4.64
CA ALA A 218 6.15 -11.20 -3.44
C ALA A 218 4.73 -10.66 -3.23
N LEU A 219 4.08 -10.13 -4.26
CA LEU A 219 2.71 -9.64 -4.20
C LEU A 219 1.71 -10.74 -3.80
N PHE A 220 1.84 -11.93 -4.39
CA PHE A 220 0.99 -13.08 -4.07
C PHE A 220 1.21 -13.56 -2.63
N GLU A 221 2.44 -13.54 -2.14
CA GLU A 221 2.74 -13.90 -0.75
C GLU A 221 2.18 -12.84 0.22
N LEU A 222 2.26 -11.55 -0.08
CA LEU A 222 1.61 -10.50 0.71
C LEU A 222 0.09 -10.71 0.75
N MET A 223 -0.54 -11.04 -0.38
CA MET A 223 -1.97 -11.34 -0.43
C MET A 223 -2.31 -12.55 0.43
N LYS A 224 -1.54 -13.63 0.30
CA LYS A 224 -1.72 -14.83 1.13
C LYS A 224 -1.68 -14.49 2.61
N ARG A 225 -0.61 -13.83 3.08
CA ARG A 225 -0.45 -13.44 4.49
C ARG A 225 -1.55 -12.51 4.98
N ALA A 226 -1.95 -11.51 4.18
CA ALA A 226 -3.00 -10.56 4.54
C ALA A 226 -4.40 -11.20 4.70
N TYR A 227 -4.62 -12.40 4.14
CA TYR A 227 -5.89 -13.13 4.22
C TYR A 227 -5.83 -14.40 5.07
N ASP A 228 -4.65 -14.78 5.53
CA ASP A 228 -4.44 -15.92 6.43
C ASP A 228 -4.72 -15.52 7.89
N VAL A 229 -5.95 -15.11 8.14
CA VAL A 229 -6.37 -14.50 9.41
C VAL A 229 -6.33 -15.43 10.62
N GLU A 230 -6.25 -16.72 10.40
CA GLU A 230 -6.08 -17.74 11.45
C GLU A 230 -4.68 -17.67 12.10
N HIS A 231 -3.70 -17.09 11.39
CA HIS A 231 -2.32 -16.93 11.86
C HIS A 231 -1.99 -15.51 12.35
N PHE A 232 -3.02 -14.66 12.52
CA PHE A 232 -2.82 -13.34 13.13
C PHE A 232 -2.62 -13.49 14.64
N SER A 233 -1.58 -12.87 15.18
CA SER A 233 -1.30 -12.88 16.63
C SER A 233 -2.34 -12.10 17.43
N CYS A 234 -2.90 -11.04 16.85
CA CYS A 234 -3.91 -10.14 17.43
C CYS A 234 -3.66 -9.80 18.91
N THR A 235 -2.49 -9.20 19.20
CA THR A 235 -2.11 -8.78 20.55
C THR A 235 -2.72 -7.45 20.94
N ASN A 236 -3.20 -6.66 19.96
CA ASN A 236 -3.88 -5.37 20.15
C ASN A 236 -5.31 -5.40 19.55
N PRO A 237 -6.25 -6.16 20.16
CA PRO A 237 -7.60 -6.37 19.61
C PRO A 237 -8.46 -5.11 19.57
N ASP A 238 -8.13 -4.08 20.33
CA ASP A 238 -8.85 -2.81 20.37
C ASP A 238 -8.28 -1.76 19.41
N MET A 239 -7.22 -2.07 18.67
CA MET A 239 -6.66 -1.22 17.60
C MET A 239 -7.75 -0.89 16.57
N PRO A 240 -8.05 0.42 16.34
CA PRO A 240 -8.99 0.81 15.30
C PRO A 240 -8.47 0.45 13.91
N VAL A 241 -9.33 -0.15 13.10
CA VAL A 241 -9.03 -0.51 11.69
C VAL A 241 -10.04 0.16 10.77
N LEU A 242 -9.56 1.02 9.86
CA LEU A 242 -10.38 1.70 8.87
C LEU A 242 -10.06 1.19 7.46
N PHE A 243 -11.05 0.65 6.77
CA PHE A 243 -10.99 0.36 5.34
C PHE A 243 -11.63 1.49 4.54
N VAL A 244 -10.92 2.01 3.54
CA VAL A 244 -11.42 3.02 2.59
C VAL A 244 -11.09 2.58 1.17
N SER A 245 -12.04 2.74 0.24
CA SER A 245 -11.80 2.42 -1.18
C SER A 245 -12.80 3.12 -2.09
N GLY A 246 -12.46 3.23 -3.37
CA GLY A 246 -13.42 3.64 -4.39
C GLY A 246 -14.48 2.54 -4.63
N ALA A 247 -15.73 2.92 -4.78
CA ALA A 247 -16.80 1.96 -5.08
C ALA A 247 -16.66 1.34 -6.47
N GLU A 248 -15.94 1.99 -7.37
CA GLU A 248 -15.67 1.53 -8.74
C GLU A 248 -14.31 0.85 -8.91
N ASP A 249 -13.53 0.73 -7.83
CA ASP A 249 -12.24 0.07 -7.83
C ASP A 249 -12.37 -1.40 -8.27
N PRO A 250 -11.74 -1.80 -9.41
CA PRO A 250 -11.82 -3.18 -9.89
C PRO A 250 -11.08 -4.17 -8.97
N CYS A 251 -10.10 -3.71 -8.19
CA CYS A 251 -9.38 -4.54 -7.22
C CYS A 251 -10.28 -5.06 -6.10
N LEU A 252 -11.41 -4.39 -5.83
CA LEU A 252 -12.42 -4.87 -4.88
C LEU A 252 -13.19 -6.09 -5.41
N ILE A 253 -13.18 -6.35 -6.72
CA ILE A 253 -14.09 -7.25 -7.43
C ILE A 253 -15.53 -6.71 -7.35
N ASN A 254 -16.09 -6.54 -6.17
CA ASN A 254 -17.37 -5.89 -5.89
C ASN A 254 -17.55 -5.58 -4.38
N VAL A 255 -18.63 -4.88 -4.05
CA VAL A 255 -18.98 -4.45 -2.66
C VAL A 255 -19.07 -5.64 -1.69
N ARG A 256 -19.54 -6.82 -2.14
CA ARG A 256 -19.63 -8.01 -1.29
C ARG A 256 -18.23 -8.53 -0.91
N HIS A 257 -17.27 -8.46 -1.83
CA HIS A 257 -15.88 -8.84 -1.57
C HIS A 257 -15.21 -7.83 -0.63
N PHE A 258 -15.42 -6.53 -0.83
CA PHE A 258 -14.99 -5.52 0.14
C PHE A 258 -15.50 -5.82 1.55
N ALA A 259 -16.78 -6.10 1.70
CA ALA A 259 -17.36 -6.46 3.00
C ALA A 259 -16.77 -7.75 3.58
N LYS A 260 -16.38 -8.75 2.73
CA LYS A 260 -15.64 -9.94 3.17
C LYS A 260 -14.24 -9.58 3.67
N THR A 261 -13.53 -8.67 2.98
CA THR A 261 -12.20 -8.19 3.38
C THR A 261 -12.25 -7.48 4.73
N VAL A 262 -13.25 -6.60 4.95
CA VAL A 262 -13.48 -5.95 6.26
C VAL A 262 -13.76 -6.99 7.35
N ARG A 263 -14.61 -7.98 7.08
CA ARG A 263 -14.92 -9.06 8.04
C ARG A 263 -13.72 -9.96 8.33
N ALA A 264 -12.77 -10.09 7.39
CA ALA A 264 -11.56 -10.87 7.62
C ALA A 264 -10.76 -10.34 8.82
N MET A 265 -10.60 -9.01 8.94
CA MET A 265 -9.92 -8.41 10.10
C MET A 265 -10.68 -8.61 11.42
N ARG A 266 -12.03 -8.62 11.38
CA ARG A 266 -12.81 -8.97 12.57
C ARG A 266 -12.61 -10.43 12.99
N ARG A 267 -12.52 -11.34 12.02
CA ARG A 267 -12.19 -12.76 12.32
C ARG A 267 -10.78 -12.93 12.86
N ALA A 268 -9.85 -12.08 12.45
CA ALA A 268 -8.50 -12.03 13.02
C ALA A 268 -8.47 -11.57 14.49
N GLY A 269 -9.60 -11.06 15.04
CA GLY A 269 -9.71 -10.66 16.45
C GLY A 269 -9.90 -9.17 16.70
N TYR A 270 -9.75 -8.29 15.69
CA TYR A 270 -9.90 -6.84 15.86
C TYR A 270 -11.37 -6.44 16.03
N LYS A 271 -11.69 -5.71 17.11
CA LYS A 271 -13.07 -5.38 17.50
C LYS A 271 -13.60 -4.15 16.77
N ASP A 272 -12.77 -3.13 16.55
CA ASP A 272 -13.19 -1.87 15.94
C ASP A 272 -12.74 -1.78 14.47
N VAL A 273 -13.47 -2.47 13.60
CA VAL A 273 -13.20 -2.48 12.15
C VAL A 273 -14.34 -1.79 11.41
N LYS A 274 -14.02 -0.72 10.70
CA LYS A 274 -14.97 0.07 9.87
C LYS A 274 -14.58 0.01 8.40
N GLY A 275 -15.57 0.20 7.53
CA GLY A 275 -15.37 0.28 6.09
C GLY A 275 -16.18 1.41 5.48
N LYS A 276 -15.57 2.17 4.55
CA LYS A 276 -16.21 3.23 3.77
C LYS A 276 -15.86 3.10 2.31
N LEU A 277 -16.86 3.21 1.44
CA LEU A 277 -16.70 3.27 -0.02
C LEU A 277 -17.06 4.67 -0.52
N TYR A 278 -16.28 5.16 -1.48
CA TYR A 278 -16.51 6.45 -2.13
C TYR A 278 -17.10 6.22 -3.53
N PRO A 279 -18.36 6.64 -3.76
CA PRO A 279 -19.01 6.51 -5.07
C PRO A 279 -18.21 7.25 -6.16
N GLY A 280 -18.14 6.66 -7.36
CA GLY A 280 -17.47 7.26 -8.52
C GLY A 280 -15.95 7.21 -8.49
N MET A 281 -15.32 6.85 -7.37
CA MET A 281 -13.87 6.75 -7.25
C MET A 281 -13.37 5.34 -7.58
N ARG A 282 -12.17 5.25 -8.15
CA ARG A 282 -11.46 4.03 -8.54
C ARG A 282 -10.42 3.64 -7.47
N ASN A 283 -9.30 3.03 -7.86
CA ASN A 283 -8.31 2.50 -6.89
C ASN A 283 -7.60 3.60 -6.09
N GLU A 284 -7.10 4.63 -6.75
CA GLU A 284 -6.30 5.69 -6.12
C GLU A 284 -7.15 6.81 -5.53
N ILE A 285 -7.97 6.51 -4.54
CA ILE A 285 -8.89 7.49 -3.92
C ILE A 285 -8.18 8.72 -3.34
N LEU A 286 -6.88 8.65 -3.07
CA LEU A 286 -6.07 9.79 -2.60
C LEU A 286 -5.67 10.74 -3.74
N ASN A 287 -5.88 10.35 -4.99
CA ASN A 287 -5.55 11.13 -6.18
C ASN A 287 -6.80 11.43 -7.04
N GLU A 288 -7.97 10.94 -6.65
CA GLU A 288 -9.22 11.08 -7.36
C GLU A 288 -9.77 12.52 -7.38
N ILE A 289 -10.66 12.80 -8.32
CA ILE A 289 -11.52 13.99 -8.27
C ILE A 289 -12.32 13.92 -6.96
N GLY A 290 -12.22 14.99 -6.12
CA GLY A 290 -12.85 15.02 -4.80
C GLY A 290 -12.06 14.32 -3.70
N ARG A 291 -10.77 14.05 -3.89
CA ARG A 291 -9.83 13.49 -2.89
C ARG A 291 -9.83 14.22 -1.56
N GLU A 292 -10.15 15.51 -1.56
CA GLU A 292 -10.23 16.33 -0.34
C GLU A 292 -11.25 15.77 0.66
N GLN A 293 -12.36 15.20 0.16
CA GLN A 293 -13.34 14.52 1.02
C GLN A 293 -12.76 13.26 1.65
N VAL A 294 -11.95 12.50 0.90
CA VAL A 294 -11.25 11.31 1.41
C VAL A 294 -10.25 11.71 2.51
N TYR A 295 -9.45 12.74 2.26
CA TYR A 295 -8.50 13.30 3.23
C TYR A 295 -9.18 13.74 4.51
N HIS A 296 -10.28 14.49 4.36
CA HIS A 296 -11.08 14.97 5.48
C HIS A 296 -11.65 13.83 6.32
N ASP A 297 -12.25 12.84 5.66
CA ASP A 297 -12.88 11.70 6.34
C ASP A 297 -11.86 10.86 7.12
N ILE A 298 -10.69 10.61 6.52
CA ILE A 298 -9.58 9.91 7.20
C ILE A 298 -9.15 10.71 8.42
N ALA A 299 -8.89 12.02 8.28
CA ALA A 299 -8.46 12.87 9.39
C ALA A 299 -9.53 12.99 10.50
N VAL A 300 -10.81 13.06 10.13
CA VAL A 300 -11.93 13.06 11.10
C VAL A 300 -11.98 11.73 11.85
N TYR A 301 -11.78 10.60 11.15
CA TYR A 301 -11.79 9.30 11.80
C TYR A 301 -10.62 9.15 12.78
N MET A 302 -9.40 9.57 12.38
CA MET A 302 -8.22 9.58 13.26
C MET A 302 -8.52 10.39 14.53
N ARG A 303 -9.02 11.63 14.40
CA ARG A 303 -9.38 12.48 15.55
C ARG A 303 -10.46 11.87 16.44
N LYS A 304 -11.50 11.22 15.86
CA LYS A 304 -12.54 10.52 16.63
C LYS A 304 -11.99 9.34 17.43
N LYS A 305 -10.82 8.82 17.06
CA LYS A 305 -10.13 7.75 17.77
C LYS A 305 -9.06 8.26 18.75
N GLY A 306 -8.95 9.57 18.92
CA GLY A 306 -8.04 10.21 19.89
C GLY A 306 -6.67 10.59 19.32
N PHE A 307 -6.48 10.45 18.01
CA PHE A 307 -5.23 10.78 17.34
C PHE A 307 -5.20 12.18 16.71
#